data_764bb7ff589e2c11ef0dfd45fa95106c
#
_entry.id   764bb7ff589e2c11ef0dfd45fa95106c
#
_cell.length_a   1.000
_cell.length_b   1.000
_cell.length_c   1.000
_cell.angle_alpha   90.00
_cell.angle_beta   90.00
_cell.angle_gamma   90.00
#
_symmetry.space_group_name_H-M   'P 1'
#
loop_
_entity.id
_entity.type
_entity.pdbx_description
1 polymer ?
#
loop_
_entity_poly.entity_id
_entity_poly.type
_entity_poly.pdbx_seq_one_letter_code
_entity_poly.pdbx_strand_id
1 'polypeptide(L)'
;MEPTVLSLLLGTVLLRPYVFIFLVFYLIASILQFGLKRTLGFTVIGYGLVFLAEYSSTHTGVPFGWYYYIDTTRHQELWISNVPFMDSLSFIFLAYASYTTALLLCAPLWCSRRDVQIVDTKALRRAPVVLVLAVMLFVLIDVVIDPVALRGSRWFLGQIYGYYEPGIYFGVPLANFGGWAIVGTVLVTLHRVLDGVFRAGPQRRADWGVRWAPYRGLFGPLLYLGTYAFNVCMTFVIGEHLLGLVDLFLLTPALVLACTQVTRVTNRATQADFDAHCRDFPDSPLGRCKCRPTPPN
;
A
#
# COMPACT_ATOMS: atom_id res chain seq x y z
N MET A 1 29.75 -20.76 -12.48
CA MET A 1 28.35 -21.13 -12.88
C MET A 1 27.53 -19.86 -12.84
N GLU A 2 26.89 -19.53 -13.96
CA GLU A 2 25.96 -18.40 -13.93
C GLU A 2 24.77 -18.71 -13.01
N PRO A 3 24.32 -17.74 -12.20
CA PRO A 3 23.20 -17.97 -11.29
C PRO A 3 21.91 -18.26 -12.07
N THR A 4 21.15 -19.26 -11.65
CA THR A 4 19.85 -19.57 -12.25
C THR A 4 18.79 -18.54 -11.80
N VAL A 5 17.71 -18.36 -12.57
CA VAL A 5 16.59 -17.47 -12.18
C VAL A 5 16.04 -17.85 -10.79
N LEU A 6 15.96 -19.15 -10.49
CA LEU A 6 15.49 -19.61 -9.20
C LEU A 6 16.45 -19.23 -8.06
N SER A 7 17.77 -19.35 -8.27
CA SER A 7 18.75 -18.94 -7.25
C SER A 7 18.73 -17.43 -7.02
N LEU A 8 18.52 -16.62 -8.08
CA LEU A 8 18.37 -15.17 -7.94
C LEU A 8 17.07 -14.78 -7.23
N LEU A 9 15.95 -15.47 -7.49
CA LEU A 9 14.70 -15.26 -6.73
C LEU A 9 14.88 -15.58 -5.24
N LEU A 10 15.49 -16.71 -4.92
CA LEU A 10 15.78 -17.06 -3.53
C LEU A 10 16.73 -16.04 -2.89
N GLY A 11 17.74 -15.61 -3.61
CA GLY A 11 18.66 -14.56 -3.17
C GLY A 11 17.93 -13.23 -2.91
N THR A 12 16.98 -12.85 -3.77
CA THR A 12 16.14 -11.65 -3.55
C THR A 12 15.36 -11.75 -2.24
N VAL A 13 14.74 -12.90 -1.96
CA VAL A 13 13.99 -13.12 -0.71
C VAL A 13 14.91 -13.04 0.51
N LEU A 14 16.08 -13.64 0.44
CA LEU A 14 17.05 -13.64 1.55
C LEU A 14 17.70 -12.29 1.78
N LEU A 15 17.95 -11.52 0.72
CA LEU A 15 18.55 -10.20 0.79
C LEU A 15 17.54 -9.12 1.23
N ARG A 16 16.25 -9.28 0.84
CA ARG A 16 15.17 -8.31 1.07
C ARG A 16 13.96 -8.92 1.82
N PRO A 17 14.16 -9.60 2.96
CA PRO A 17 13.08 -10.35 3.63
C PRO A 17 11.89 -9.48 4.03
N TYR A 18 12.13 -8.23 4.41
CA TYR A 18 11.09 -7.27 4.81
C TYR A 18 10.11 -6.97 3.68
N VAL A 19 10.56 -6.88 2.42
CA VAL A 19 9.68 -6.68 1.25
C VAL A 19 8.71 -7.85 1.13
N PHE A 20 9.20 -9.07 1.29
CA PHE A 20 8.38 -10.28 1.17
C PHE A 20 7.45 -10.49 2.37
N ILE A 21 7.84 -10.06 3.57
CA ILE A 21 6.95 -10.03 4.75
C ILE A 21 5.77 -9.09 4.47
N PHE A 22 6.01 -7.87 4.01
CA PHE A 22 4.96 -6.91 3.66
C PHE A 22 4.12 -7.39 2.47
N LEU A 23 4.74 -8.03 1.47
CA LEU A 23 4.04 -8.64 0.33
C LEU A 23 3.07 -9.74 0.78
N VAL A 24 3.51 -10.67 1.64
CA VAL A 24 2.66 -11.75 2.16
C VAL A 24 1.49 -11.16 2.96
N PHE A 25 1.76 -10.18 3.82
CA PHE A 25 0.72 -9.49 4.56
C PHE A 25 -0.30 -8.81 3.61
N TYR A 26 0.19 -8.11 2.57
CA TYR A 26 -0.65 -7.53 1.53
C TYR A 26 -1.51 -8.58 0.83
N LEU A 27 -0.93 -9.68 0.40
CA LEU A 27 -1.67 -10.73 -0.31
C LEU A 27 -2.81 -11.27 0.55
N ILE A 28 -2.53 -11.59 1.83
CA ILE A 28 -3.55 -12.03 2.78
C ILE A 28 -4.65 -10.96 2.95
N ALA A 29 -4.26 -9.73 3.24
CA ALA A 29 -5.18 -8.62 3.48
C ALA A 29 -6.04 -8.32 2.24
N SER A 30 -5.42 -8.24 1.06
CA SER A 30 -6.10 -7.94 -0.19
C SER A 30 -7.03 -9.06 -0.65
N ILE A 31 -6.61 -10.33 -0.51
CA ILE A 31 -7.47 -11.49 -0.82
C ILE A 31 -8.70 -11.50 0.07
N LEU A 32 -8.54 -11.25 1.37
CA LEU A 32 -9.67 -11.19 2.31
C LEU A 32 -10.62 -10.03 2.02
N GLN A 33 -10.11 -8.90 1.54
CA GLN A 33 -10.89 -7.69 1.30
C GLN A 33 -11.49 -7.63 -0.11
N PHE A 34 -10.72 -7.97 -1.13
CA PHE A 34 -11.08 -7.77 -2.54
C PHE A 34 -11.20 -9.06 -3.35
N GLY A 35 -10.74 -10.19 -2.80
CA GLY A 35 -10.76 -11.48 -3.46
C GLY A 35 -9.53 -11.74 -4.33
N LEU A 36 -9.28 -13.04 -4.59
CA LEU A 36 -8.07 -13.53 -5.25
C LEU A 36 -7.85 -12.94 -6.65
N LYS A 37 -8.88 -12.96 -7.51
CA LYS A 37 -8.75 -12.52 -8.91
C LYS A 37 -8.33 -11.05 -9.01
N ARG A 38 -8.95 -10.19 -8.18
CA ARG A 38 -8.65 -8.77 -8.15
C ARG A 38 -7.26 -8.52 -7.57
N THR A 39 -6.87 -9.23 -6.50
CA THR A 39 -5.53 -9.14 -5.92
C THR A 39 -4.47 -9.51 -6.93
N LEU A 40 -4.60 -10.67 -7.60
CA LEU A 40 -3.63 -11.09 -8.62
C LEU A 40 -3.60 -10.14 -9.82
N GLY A 41 -4.76 -9.71 -10.33
CA GLY A 41 -4.84 -8.74 -11.41
C GLY A 41 -4.15 -7.43 -11.06
N PHE A 42 -4.39 -6.90 -9.85
CA PHE A 42 -3.71 -5.68 -9.37
C PHE A 42 -2.20 -5.88 -9.20
N THR A 43 -1.78 -7.01 -8.64
CA THR A 43 -0.36 -7.32 -8.45
C THR A 43 0.38 -7.38 -9.77
N VAL A 44 -0.13 -8.14 -10.74
CA VAL A 44 0.57 -8.37 -12.02
C VAL A 44 0.56 -7.12 -12.91
N ILE A 45 -0.62 -6.51 -13.09
CA ILE A 45 -0.73 -5.32 -13.95
C ILE A 45 -0.04 -4.13 -13.30
N GLY A 46 -0.23 -3.93 -12.00
CA GLY A 46 0.42 -2.87 -11.24
C GLY A 46 1.95 -2.99 -11.28
N TYR A 47 2.48 -4.20 -11.07
CA TYR A 47 3.92 -4.46 -11.22
C TYR A 47 4.45 -4.01 -12.58
N GLY A 48 3.80 -4.41 -13.67
CA GLY A 48 4.21 -4.01 -15.01
C GLY A 48 4.20 -2.49 -15.22
N LEU A 49 3.18 -1.79 -14.70
CA LEU A 49 3.08 -0.33 -14.80
C LEU A 49 4.20 0.37 -14.00
N VAL A 50 4.50 -0.11 -12.80
CA VAL A 50 5.58 0.46 -11.96
C VAL A 50 6.93 0.18 -12.61
N PHE A 51 7.20 -1.07 -13.02
CA PHE A 51 8.43 -1.40 -13.73
C PHE A 51 8.69 -0.50 -14.94
N LEU A 52 7.65 -0.24 -15.75
CA LEU A 52 7.76 0.68 -16.89
C LEU A 52 8.06 2.12 -16.44
N ALA A 53 7.49 2.58 -15.34
CA ALA A 53 7.77 3.93 -14.79
C ALA A 53 9.22 4.04 -14.27
N GLU A 54 9.72 3.05 -13.56
CA GLU A 54 11.09 3.00 -13.06
C GLU A 54 12.10 2.87 -14.22
N TYR A 55 11.83 1.96 -15.16
CA TYR A 55 12.65 1.82 -16.37
C TYR A 55 12.70 3.12 -17.17
N SER A 56 11.54 3.78 -17.37
CA SER A 56 11.47 5.08 -18.03
C SER A 56 12.29 6.14 -17.30
N SER A 57 12.16 6.23 -15.98
CA SER A 57 12.88 7.25 -15.19
C SER A 57 14.39 7.08 -15.24
N THR A 58 14.89 5.86 -15.19
CA THR A 58 16.34 5.61 -15.31
C THR A 58 16.91 5.92 -16.69
N HIS A 59 16.06 6.05 -17.73
CA HIS A 59 16.47 6.33 -19.11
C HIS A 59 16.10 7.74 -19.60
N THR A 60 15.05 8.33 -19.06
CA THR A 60 14.48 9.60 -19.53
C THR A 60 14.28 10.65 -18.44
N GLY A 61 14.42 10.25 -17.18
CA GLY A 61 14.11 11.12 -16.04
C GLY A 61 12.61 11.25 -15.72
N VAL A 62 11.70 10.57 -16.41
CA VAL A 62 10.25 10.68 -16.21
C VAL A 62 9.70 9.32 -15.77
N PRO A 63 8.88 9.24 -14.70
CA PRO A 63 8.29 10.33 -13.91
C PRO A 63 9.06 10.75 -12.64
N PHE A 64 10.02 9.94 -12.11
CA PHE A 64 10.62 10.13 -10.78
C PHE A 64 11.83 11.09 -10.75
N GLY A 65 12.23 11.66 -11.89
CA GLY A 65 13.52 12.34 -12.05
C GLY A 65 14.63 11.38 -12.48
N TRP A 66 15.83 11.93 -12.64
CA TRP A 66 17.01 11.16 -13.03
C TRP A 66 17.63 10.47 -11.81
N TYR A 67 17.61 9.13 -11.80
CA TYR A 67 18.27 8.31 -10.81
C TYR A 67 18.85 7.04 -11.45
N TYR A 68 19.66 6.32 -10.69
CA TYR A 68 20.28 5.08 -11.13
C TYR A 68 20.22 4.04 -10.02
N TYR A 69 20.14 2.79 -10.39
CA TYR A 69 20.30 1.67 -9.47
C TYR A 69 21.76 1.26 -9.35
N ILE A 70 22.14 0.82 -8.16
CA ILE A 70 23.50 0.35 -7.83
C ILE A 70 23.51 -1.17 -7.98
N ASP A 71 24.28 -1.67 -8.92
CA ASP A 71 24.24 -3.05 -9.39
C ASP A 71 25.13 -4.04 -8.62
N THR A 72 25.67 -3.63 -7.46
CA THR A 72 26.56 -4.46 -6.64
C THR A 72 25.95 -5.79 -6.22
N THR A 73 24.63 -5.88 -6.14
CA THR A 73 23.88 -7.07 -5.77
C THR A 73 23.30 -7.85 -6.95
N ARG A 74 23.61 -7.43 -8.20
CA ARG A 74 23.02 -8.00 -9.41
C ARG A 74 23.24 -9.50 -9.57
N HIS A 75 24.31 -10.04 -9.03
CA HIS A 75 24.61 -11.47 -9.04
C HIS A 75 23.96 -12.26 -7.87
N GLN A 76 23.31 -11.56 -6.91
CA GLN A 76 22.70 -12.13 -5.73
C GLN A 76 21.17 -12.03 -5.75
N GLU A 77 20.59 -11.05 -6.45
CA GLU A 77 19.14 -10.84 -6.52
C GLU A 77 18.66 -10.71 -7.97
N LEU A 78 17.36 -10.98 -8.19
CA LEU A 78 16.77 -10.90 -9.53
C LEU A 78 16.62 -9.45 -9.97
N TRP A 79 17.08 -9.20 -11.19
CA TRP A 79 16.92 -7.93 -11.90
C TRP A 79 16.16 -8.15 -13.20
N ILE A 80 15.31 -7.20 -13.57
CA ILE A 80 14.70 -7.12 -14.88
C ILE A 80 15.30 -5.91 -15.57
N SER A 81 16.10 -6.13 -16.61
CA SER A 81 16.92 -5.08 -17.22
C SER A 81 17.84 -4.39 -16.19
N ASN A 82 17.64 -3.12 -15.90
CA ASN A 82 18.39 -2.33 -14.93
C ASN A 82 17.60 -2.01 -13.65
N VAL A 83 16.47 -2.67 -13.43
CA VAL A 83 15.60 -2.46 -12.26
C VAL A 83 15.59 -3.71 -11.39
N PRO A 84 15.85 -3.61 -10.07
CA PRO A 84 15.71 -4.74 -9.14
C PRO A 84 14.24 -5.21 -9.08
N PHE A 85 14.02 -6.51 -9.21
CA PHE A 85 12.65 -7.08 -9.19
C PHE A 85 11.83 -6.68 -7.95
N MET A 86 12.46 -6.60 -6.80
CA MET A 86 11.79 -6.32 -5.54
C MET A 86 11.29 -4.88 -5.42
N ASP A 87 11.90 -3.94 -6.17
CA ASP A 87 11.61 -2.51 -6.04
C ASP A 87 10.22 -2.20 -6.61
N SER A 88 9.98 -2.51 -7.88
CA SER A 88 8.65 -2.41 -8.49
C SER A 88 7.57 -3.17 -7.71
N LEU A 89 7.92 -4.28 -7.05
CA LEU A 89 7.00 -5.07 -6.24
C LEU A 89 6.55 -4.33 -4.98
N SER A 90 7.42 -3.50 -4.40
CA SER A 90 7.12 -2.76 -3.18
C SER A 90 6.00 -1.73 -3.37
N PHE A 91 5.94 -1.08 -4.51
CA PHE A 91 4.88 -0.11 -4.84
C PHE A 91 3.47 -0.71 -4.76
N ILE A 92 3.33 -2.01 -5.04
CA ILE A 92 2.03 -2.68 -5.08
C ILE A 92 1.39 -2.74 -3.69
N PHE A 93 2.13 -3.21 -2.71
CA PHE A 93 1.59 -3.28 -1.36
C PHE A 93 1.48 -1.90 -0.70
N LEU A 94 2.34 -0.94 -1.05
CA LEU A 94 2.24 0.44 -0.57
C LEU A 94 1.01 1.14 -1.15
N ALA A 95 0.71 0.97 -2.44
CA ALA A 95 -0.48 1.53 -3.07
C ALA A 95 -1.77 0.93 -2.49
N TYR A 96 -1.81 -0.39 -2.27
CA TYR A 96 -2.92 -1.05 -1.59
C TYR A 96 -3.12 -0.50 -0.17
N ALA A 97 -2.05 -0.41 0.61
CA ALA A 97 -2.08 0.08 1.98
C ALA A 97 -2.59 1.53 2.04
N SER A 98 -2.10 2.40 1.16
CA SER A 98 -2.52 3.79 1.05
C SER A 98 -3.99 3.92 0.65
N TYR A 99 -4.42 3.15 -0.37
CA TYR A 99 -5.82 3.14 -0.82
C TYR A 99 -6.80 2.67 0.26
N THR A 100 -6.47 1.60 0.97
CA THR A 100 -7.34 1.07 2.02
C THR A 100 -7.35 1.95 3.27
N THR A 101 -6.25 2.64 3.56
CA THR A 101 -6.20 3.67 4.60
C THR A 101 -7.09 4.87 4.23
N ALA A 102 -7.06 5.33 2.98
CA ALA A 102 -7.98 6.36 2.50
C ALA A 102 -9.45 5.93 2.61
N LEU A 103 -9.76 4.67 2.31
CA LEU A 103 -11.11 4.13 2.54
C LEU A 103 -11.51 4.14 4.01
N LEU A 104 -10.60 3.76 4.93
CA LEU A 104 -10.86 3.84 6.38
C LEU A 104 -11.19 5.26 6.82
N LEU A 105 -10.48 6.25 6.27
CA LEU A 105 -10.66 7.66 6.65
C LEU A 105 -11.94 8.28 6.09
N CYS A 106 -12.52 7.72 5.02
CA CYS A 106 -13.68 8.28 4.34
C CYS A 106 -14.99 7.49 4.53
N ALA A 107 -14.90 6.21 4.89
CA ALA A 107 -16.07 5.33 4.97
C ALA A 107 -16.70 5.31 6.36
N PRO A 108 -18.02 5.11 6.47
CA PRO A 108 -18.64 4.75 7.72
C PRO A 108 -18.07 3.43 8.27
N LEU A 109 -18.00 3.31 9.59
CA LEU A 109 -17.44 2.13 10.25
C LEU A 109 -18.53 1.37 11.01
N TRP A 110 -18.59 0.07 10.79
CA TRP A 110 -19.30 -0.83 11.67
C TRP A 110 -18.34 -1.31 12.76
N CYS A 111 -18.75 -1.12 14.00
CA CYS A 111 -17.95 -1.51 15.16
C CYS A 111 -18.77 -2.37 16.09
N SER A 112 -18.22 -3.49 16.51
CA SER A 112 -18.71 -4.33 17.58
C SER A 112 -17.65 -4.41 18.70
N ARG A 113 -17.98 -5.09 19.80
CA ARG A 113 -17.04 -5.28 20.92
C ARG A 113 -15.71 -5.91 20.51
N ARG A 114 -15.69 -6.69 19.41
CA ARG A 114 -14.53 -7.50 18.98
C ARG A 114 -14.25 -7.39 17.49
N ASP A 115 -14.75 -6.36 16.81
CA ASP A 115 -14.56 -6.21 15.38
C ASP A 115 -14.80 -4.78 14.89
N VAL A 116 -14.04 -4.36 13.89
CA VAL A 116 -14.21 -3.10 13.17
C VAL A 116 -14.15 -3.41 11.66
N GLN A 117 -15.19 -3.00 10.94
CA GLN A 117 -15.28 -3.19 9.49
C GLN A 117 -15.57 -1.87 8.79
N ILE A 118 -14.99 -1.70 7.61
CA ILE A 118 -15.25 -0.56 6.73
C ILE A 118 -16.52 -0.87 5.92
N VAL A 119 -17.51 0.04 6.00
CA VAL A 119 -18.78 -0.08 5.24
C VAL A 119 -18.69 0.83 4.03
N ASP A 120 -17.96 0.39 3.03
CA ASP A 120 -17.72 1.14 1.80
C ASP A 120 -18.78 0.83 0.72
N THR A 121 -18.87 1.72 -0.26
CA THR A 121 -19.74 1.58 -1.45
C THR A 121 -18.94 1.78 -2.71
N LYS A 122 -19.46 1.34 -3.87
CA LYS A 122 -18.82 1.63 -5.17
C LYS A 122 -18.71 3.13 -5.45
N ALA A 123 -19.71 3.89 -5.03
CA ALA A 123 -19.70 5.34 -5.15
C ALA A 123 -18.55 5.95 -4.34
N LEU A 124 -18.38 5.53 -3.08
CA LEU A 124 -17.27 5.98 -2.23
C LEU A 124 -15.90 5.59 -2.81
N ARG A 125 -15.74 4.34 -3.25
CA ARG A 125 -14.48 3.89 -3.87
C ARG A 125 -14.10 4.71 -5.09
N ARG A 126 -15.07 5.29 -5.80
CA ARG A 126 -14.88 6.16 -6.98
C ARG A 126 -14.81 7.65 -6.63
N ALA A 127 -15.10 8.03 -5.41
CA ALA A 127 -15.11 9.43 -5.00
C ALA A 127 -13.71 10.08 -5.20
N PRO A 128 -13.65 11.31 -5.74
CA PRO A 128 -12.36 12.02 -5.92
C PRO A 128 -11.57 12.17 -4.63
N VAL A 129 -12.25 12.38 -3.50
CA VAL A 129 -11.60 12.53 -2.19
C VAL A 129 -10.80 11.27 -1.80
N VAL A 130 -11.31 10.08 -2.10
CA VAL A 130 -10.58 8.81 -1.84
C VAL A 130 -9.35 8.70 -2.75
N LEU A 131 -9.43 9.16 -4.02
CA LEU A 131 -8.27 9.19 -4.90
C LEU A 131 -7.19 10.12 -4.35
N VAL A 132 -7.56 11.36 -4.10
CA VAL A 132 -6.61 12.38 -3.63
C VAL A 132 -5.96 11.95 -2.33
N LEU A 133 -6.75 11.48 -1.36
CA LEU A 133 -6.23 11.04 -0.07
C LEU A 133 -5.33 9.80 -0.18
N ALA A 134 -5.69 8.84 -1.04
CA ALA A 134 -4.86 7.66 -1.28
C ALA A 134 -3.51 8.04 -1.92
N VAL A 135 -3.51 8.94 -2.88
CA VAL A 135 -2.29 9.44 -3.53
C VAL A 135 -1.44 10.24 -2.54
N MET A 136 -2.05 11.10 -1.72
CA MET A 136 -1.32 11.83 -0.67
C MET A 136 -0.66 10.89 0.33
N LEU A 137 -1.36 9.84 0.78
CA LEU A 137 -0.81 8.82 1.68
C LEU A 137 0.30 8.01 1.00
N PHE A 138 0.19 7.75 -0.30
CA PHE A 138 1.21 7.03 -1.07
C PHE A 138 2.48 7.88 -1.25
N VAL A 139 2.35 9.17 -1.50
CA VAL A 139 3.49 10.11 -1.51
C VAL A 139 4.07 10.28 -0.11
N LEU A 140 3.23 10.37 0.93
CA LEU A 140 3.68 10.52 2.30
C LEU A 140 4.56 9.35 2.77
N ILE A 141 4.24 8.13 2.35
CA ILE A 141 5.07 6.97 2.72
C ILE A 141 6.43 7.01 2.02
N ASP A 142 6.50 7.50 0.79
CA ASP A 142 7.74 7.71 0.06
C ASP A 142 8.60 8.82 0.68
N VAL A 143 7.98 9.91 1.12
CA VAL A 143 8.65 11.00 1.87
C VAL A 143 9.44 10.47 3.07
N VAL A 144 9.00 9.35 3.66
CA VAL A 144 9.68 8.69 4.79
C VAL A 144 10.67 7.63 4.32
N ILE A 145 10.32 6.85 3.30
CA ILE A 145 11.13 5.72 2.82
C ILE A 145 12.40 6.21 2.10
N ASP A 146 12.26 7.13 1.16
CA ASP A 146 13.37 7.53 0.28
C ASP A 146 14.57 8.11 1.02
N PRO A 147 14.41 9.06 1.98
CA PRO A 147 15.55 9.59 2.69
C PRO A 147 16.32 8.55 3.50
N VAL A 148 15.63 7.55 4.09
CA VAL A 148 16.30 6.49 4.85
C VAL A 148 16.89 5.43 3.92
N ALA A 149 16.28 5.19 2.76
CA ALA A 149 16.79 4.28 1.74
C ALA A 149 18.09 4.82 1.09
N LEU A 150 18.19 6.12 0.83
CA LEU A 150 19.43 6.77 0.39
C LEU A 150 20.59 6.61 1.38
N ARG A 151 20.29 6.33 2.65
CA ARG A 151 21.27 6.02 3.71
C ARG A 151 21.42 4.52 3.94
N GLY A 152 21.04 3.72 2.97
CA GLY A 152 21.02 2.26 3.05
C GLY A 152 22.36 1.64 3.43
N SER A 153 23.49 2.26 3.06
CA SER A 153 24.82 1.83 3.45
C SER A 153 25.08 1.83 4.98
N ARG A 154 24.23 2.49 5.77
CA ARG A 154 24.33 2.58 7.24
C ARG A 154 23.50 1.52 7.97
N TRP A 155 22.78 0.65 7.25
CA TRP A 155 21.95 -0.41 7.79
C TRP A 155 21.89 -1.61 6.84
N PHE A 156 21.12 -2.65 7.19
CA PHE A 156 21.12 -3.91 6.44
C PHE A 156 20.53 -3.80 5.02
N LEU A 157 19.89 -2.68 4.67
CA LEU A 157 19.34 -2.45 3.33
C LEU A 157 20.45 -2.46 2.26
N GLY A 158 21.60 -1.90 2.56
CA GLY A 158 22.57 -1.55 1.55
C GLY A 158 22.10 -0.36 0.70
N GLN A 159 22.98 0.24 -0.05
CA GLN A 159 22.60 1.32 -0.96
C GLN A 159 22.09 0.70 -2.27
N ILE A 160 20.80 0.91 -2.58
CA ILE A 160 20.12 0.29 -3.73
C ILE A 160 20.16 1.22 -4.94
N TYR A 161 19.97 2.52 -4.73
CA TYR A 161 19.93 3.54 -5.79
C TYR A 161 20.53 4.85 -5.31
N GLY A 162 20.70 5.77 -6.24
CA GLY A 162 21.14 7.16 -5.98
C GLY A 162 20.58 8.10 -7.03
N TYR A 163 20.49 9.39 -6.67
CA TYR A 163 20.13 10.44 -7.61
C TYR A 163 21.40 11.05 -8.21
N TYR A 164 21.37 11.40 -9.49
CA TYR A 164 22.49 12.11 -10.14
C TYR A 164 22.71 13.49 -9.52
N GLU A 165 21.62 14.16 -9.13
CA GLU A 165 21.65 15.43 -8.42
C GLU A 165 20.89 15.28 -7.10
N PRO A 166 21.56 15.48 -5.95
CA PRO A 166 20.90 15.44 -4.65
C PRO A 166 19.80 16.50 -4.56
N GLY A 167 18.61 16.08 -4.12
CA GLY A 167 17.48 16.98 -3.93
C GLY A 167 17.52 17.73 -2.61
N ILE A 168 16.57 18.68 -2.48
CA ILE A 168 16.47 19.58 -1.32
C ILE A 168 15.89 18.90 -0.06
N TYR A 169 15.16 17.80 -0.21
CA TYR A 169 14.54 17.10 0.91
C TYR A 169 15.39 15.90 1.31
N PHE A 170 16.32 16.09 2.24
CA PHE A 170 17.23 15.05 2.74
C PHE A 170 17.94 14.24 1.65
N GLY A 171 18.21 14.90 0.49
CA GLY A 171 18.85 14.30 -0.67
C GLY A 171 17.88 13.82 -1.76
N VAL A 172 16.58 13.84 -1.51
CA VAL A 172 15.53 13.41 -2.46
C VAL A 172 15.06 14.59 -3.31
N PRO A 173 15.05 14.49 -4.66
CA PRO A 173 14.53 15.51 -5.55
C PRO A 173 13.01 15.62 -5.47
N LEU A 174 12.46 16.83 -5.62
CA LEU A 174 11.00 17.03 -5.64
C LEU A 174 10.33 16.31 -6.81
N ALA A 175 11.05 16.10 -7.92
CA ALA A 175 10.56 15.33 -9.07
C ALA A 175 10.17 13.90 -8.68
N ASN A 176 10.88 13.28 -7.72
CA ASN A 176 10.55 11.97 -7.21
C ASN A 176 9.14 11.93 -6.61
N PHE A 177 8.81 12.85 -5.73
CA PHE A 177 7.46 12.93 -5.12
C PHE A 177 6.37 13.21 -6.17
N GLY A 178 6.68 14.00 -7.21
CA GLY A 178 5.80 14.19 -8.37
C GLY A 178 5.56 12.86 -9.12
N GLY A 179 6.62 12.08 -9.32
CA GLY A 179 6.56 10.75 -9.92
C GLY A 179 5.70 9.77 -9.10
N TRP A 180 5.90 9.76 -7.78
CA TRP A 180 5.07 8.97 -6.87
C TRP A 180 3.59 9.38 -6.93
N ALA A 181 3.29 10.68 -7.04
CA ALA A 181 1.91 11.14 -7.21
C ALA A 181 1.29 10.65 -8.54
N ILE A 182 2.04 10.68 -9.63
CA ILE A 182 1.61 10.17 -10.94
C ILE A 182 1.36 8.65 -10.87
N VAL A 183 2.34 7.88 -10.41
CA VAL A 183 2.25 6.43 -10.32
C VAL A 183 1.17 6.01 -9.32
N GLY A 184 1.07 6.69 -8.18
CA GLY A 184 0.00 6.48 -7.21
C GLY A 184 -1.39 6.71 -7.81
N THR A 185 -1.56 7.76 -8.63
CA THR A 185 -2.81 8.01 -9.35
C THR A 185 -3.15 6.88 -10.31
N VAL A 186 -2.17 6.38 -11.05
CA VAL A 186 -2.34 5.24 -11.96
C VAL A 186 -2.73 3.97 -11.20
N LEU A 187 -2.02 3.64 -10.12
CA LEU A 187 -2.29 2.43 -9.32
C LEU A 187 -3.64 2.48 -8.61
N VAL A 188 -4.03 3.62 -8.02
CA VAL A 188 -5.36 3.79 -7.40
C VAL A 188 -6.46 3.73 -8.45
N THR A 189 -6.22 4.29 -9.63
CA THR A 189 -7.16 4.18 -10.76
C THR A 189 -7.29 2.72 -11.23
N LEU A 190 -6.18 1.98 -11.29
CA LEU A 190 -6.20 0.54 -11.58
C LEU A 190 -7.09 -0.22 -10.59
N HIS A 191 -7.00 0.06 -9.28
CA HIS A 191 -7.91 -0.52 -8.28
C HIS A 191 -9.40 -0.28 -8.61
N ARG A 192 -9.73 0.94 -9.08
CA ARG A 192 -11.11 1.31 -9.46
C ARG A 192 -11.59 0.62 -10.72
N VAL A 193 -10.70 0.49 -11.71
CA VAL A 193 -10.99 -0.22 -12.96
C VAL A 193 -11.24 -1.71 -12.68
N LEU A 194 -10.37 -2.35 -11.90
CA LEU A 194 -10.51 -3.76 -11.55
C LEU A 194 -11.78 -4.03 -10.71
N ASP A 195 -12.24 -3.07 -9.91
CA ASP A 195 -13.53 -3.14 -9.22
C ASP A 195 -14.74 -3.22 -10.20
N GLY A 196 -14.58 -2.61 -11.37
CA GLY A 196 -15.58 -2.66 -12.44
C GLY A 196 -15.51 -3.92 -13.31
N VAL A 197 -14.28 -4.38 -13.61
CA VAL A 197 -14.00 -5.52 -14.49
C VAL A 197 -14.31 -6.85 -13.79
N PHE A 198 -13.80 -7.04 -12.60
CA PHE A 198 -14.07 -8.20 -11.77
C PHE A 198 -15.38 -8.01 -11.00
N ARG A 199 -16.46 -7.67 -11.73
CA ARG A 199 -17.80 -7.72 -11.15
C ARG A 199 -17.97 -9.09 -10.52
N ALA A 200 -18.45 -9.12 -9.30
CA ALA A 200 -18.82 -10.32 -8.61
C ALA A 200 -19.89 -11.07 -9.44
N GLY A 201 -19.39 -11.92 -10.34
CA GLY A 201 -20.13 -13.14 -10.60
C GLY A 201 -20.25 -13.87 -9.27
N PRO A 202 -21.16 -14.84 -9.11
CA PRO A 202 -21.24 -15.58 -7.87
C PRO A 202 -19.82 -16.02 -7.53
N GLN A 203 -19.21 -15.27 -6.58
CA GLN A 203 -17.87 -15.54 -6.15
C GLN A 203 -18.01 -16.90 -5.49
N ARG A 204 -17.84 -17.95 -6.31
CA ARG A 204 -17.65 -19.29 -5.78
C ARG A 204 -16.64 -19.07 -4.70
N ARG A 205 -17.11 -19.20 -3.49
CA ARG A 205 -16.38 -19.11 -2.26
C ARG A 205 -14.92 -19.44 -2.56
N ALA A 206 -14.01 -18.54 -2.34
CA ALA A 206 -12.73 -19.01 -1.88
C ALA A 206 -13.08 -19.74 -0.58
N ASP A 207 -13.34 -21.04 -0.68
CA ASP A 207 -13.73 -21.90 0.42
C ASP A 207 -12.49 -22.19 1.31
N TRP A 208 -11.77 -21.10 1.66
CA TRP A 208 -10.74 -21.14 2.68
C TRP A 208 -11.37 -21.18 4.08
N GLY A 209 -12.66 -21.53 4.20
CA GLY A 209 -13.34 -21.70 5.48
C GLY A 209 -13.54 -20.43 6.31
N VAL A 210 -12.94 -19.31 5.92
CA VAL A 210 -13.00 -18.04 6.66
C VAL A 210 -14.25 -17.29 6.21
N ARG A 211 -15.39 -17.61 6.82
CA ARG A 211 -16.66 -16.89 6.62
C ARG A 211 -16.60 -15.46 7.14
N TRP A 212 -15.74 -15.20 8.11
CA TRP A 212 -15.59 -13.96 8.81
C TRP A 212 -14.13 -13.79 9.26
N ALA A 213 -13.48 -12.69 8.88
CA ALA A 213 -12.19 -12.28 9.41
C ALA A 213 -12.40 -10.99 10.21
N PRO A 214 -12.34 -11.04 11.55
CA PRO A 214 -12.43 -9.85 12.37
C PRO A 214 -11.33 -8.86 11.98
N TYR A 215 -11.63 -7.57 12.10
CA TYR A 215 -10.70 -6.48 11.78
C TYR A 215 -10.13 -6.47 10.35
N ARG A 216 -10.65 -7.26 9.41
CA ARG A 216 -10.10 -7.34 8.05
C ARG A 216 -10.03 -5.97 7.35
N GLY A 217 -10.95 -5.04 7.66
CA GLY A 217 -10.94 -3.69 7.14
C GLY A 217 -9.76 -2.86 7.63
N LEU A 218 -9.09 -3.28 8.71
CA LEU A 218 -7.93 -2.61 9.29
C LEU A 218 -6.60 -3.17 8.78
N PHE A 219 -6.58 -4.32 8.08
CA PHE A 219 -5.32 -4.94 7.67
C PHE A 219 -4.51 -4.06 6.72
N GLY A 220 -5.15 -3.41 5.75
CA GLY A 220 -4.46 -2.46 4.91
C GLY A 220 -3.92 -1.23 5.65
N PRO A 221 -4.72 -0.53 6.47
CA PRO A 221 -4.22 0.51 7.37
C PRO A 221 -3.11 0.06 8.31
N LEU A 222 -3.18 -1.16 8.85
CA LEU A 222 -2.10 -1.73 9.67
C LEU A 222 -0.82 -1.97 8.86
N LEU A 223 -0.95 -2.41 7.61
CA LEU A 223 0.20 -2.53 6.70
C LEU A 223 0.83 -1.15 6.45
N TYR A 224 0.01 -0.12 6.22
CA TYR A 224 0.49 1.26 6.05
C TYR A 224 1.28 1.73 7.27
N LEU A 225 0.69 1.62 8.45
CA LEU A 225 1.32 2.01 9.72
C LEU A 225 2.56 1.16 10.03
N GLY A 226 2.51 -0.13 9.73
CA GLY A 226 3.65 -1.05 9.95
C GLY A 226 4.85 -0.68 9.07
N THR A 227 4.62 -0.40 7.78
CA THR A 227 5.69 0.05 6.88
C THR A 227 6.23 1.41 7.29
N TYR A 228 5.34 2.35 7.64
CA TYR A 228 5.73 3.67 8.12
C TYR A 228 6.58 3.57 9.39
N ALA A 229 6.11 2.85 10.40
CA ALA A 229 6.80 2.66 11.68
C ALA A 229 8.14 1.95 11.50
N PHE A 230 8.23 0.96 10.61
CA PHE A 230 9.48 0.29 10.28
C PHE A 230 10.54 1.29 9.79
N ASN A 231 10.19 2.15 8.83
CA ASN A 231 11.13 3.13 8.30
C ASN A 231 11.52 4.20 9.32
N VAL A 232 10.57 4.72 10.11
CA VAL A 232 10.85 5.66 11.21
C VAL A 232 11.78 5.02 12.24
N CYS A 233 11.55 3.78 12.64
CA CYS A 233 12.45 3.06 13.55
C CYS A 233 13.85 2.96 12.97
N MET A 234 13.98 2.60 11.69
CA MET A 234 15.29 2.53 11.03
C MET A 234 15.96 3.89 10.96
N THR A 235 15.21 4.97 10.70
CA THR A 235 15.73 6.35 10.72
C THR A 235 16.37 6.70 12.05
N PHE A 236 15.74 6.34 13.18
CA PHE A 236 16.35 6.56 14.51
C PHE A 236 17.52 5.63 14.78
N VAL A 237 17.45 4.36 14.37
CA VAL A 237 18.54 3.37 14.54
C VAL A 237 19.82 3.84 13.85
N ILE A 238 19.72 4.45 12.66
CA ILE A 238 20.89 4.99 11.94
C ILE A 238 21.34 6.37 12.43
N GLY A 239 20.68 6.94 13.46
CA GLY A 239 21.06 8.21 14.09
C GLY A 239 20.58 9.46 13.35
N GLU A 240 19.63 9.33 12.41
CA GLU A 240 19.04 10.47 11.68
C GLU A 240 17.87 11.09 12.47
N HIS A 241 18.17 11.63 13.65
CA HIS A 241 17.15 12.09 14.61
C HIS A 241 16.27 13.22 14.07
N LEU A 242 16.84 14.18 13.33
CA LEU A 242 16.05 15.26 12.72
C LEU A 242 15.04 14.71 11.71
N LEU A 243 15.47 13.82 10.82
CA LEU A 243 14.60 13.17 9.85
C LEU A 243 13.50 12.38 10.57
N GLY A 244 13.85 11.57 11.59
CA GLY A 244 12.86 10.80 12.36
C GLY A 244 11.82 11.67 13.08
N LEU A 245 12.21 12.87 13.58
CA LEU A 245 11.26 13.82 14.16
C LEU A 245 10.34 14.43 13.10
N VAL A 246 10.86 14.74 11.91
CA VAL A 246 10.06 15.22 10.77
C VAL A 246 9.05 14.14 10.37
N ASP A 247 9.48 12.88 10.25
CA ASP A 247 8.62 11.76 9.91
C ASP A 247 7.49 11.58 10.93
N LEU A 248 7.77 11.64 12.24
CA LEU A 248 6.74 11.57 13.28
C LEU A 248 5.75 12.74 13.19
N PHE A 249 6.23 13.95 12.91
CA PHE A 249 5.38 15.11 12.72
C PHE A 249 4.46 14.94 11.51
N LEU A 250 4.96 14.45 10.40
CA LEU A 250 4.20 14.21 9.16
C LEU A 250 3.12 13.12 9.33
N LEU A 251 3.36 12.11 10.19
CA LEU A 251 2.37 11.07 10.48
C LEU A 251 1.20 11.58 11.34
N THR A 252 1.44 12.60 12.17
CA THR A 252 0.47 13.07 13.19
C THR A 252 -0.91 13.37 12.61
N PRO A 253 -1.09 14.13 11.50
CA PRO A 253 -2.41 14.39 10.93
C PRO A 253 -3.16 13.12 10.52
N ALA A 254 -2.48 12.16 9.89
CA ALA A 254 -3.09 10.91 9.47
C ALA A 254 -3.54 10.07 10.69
N LEU A 255 -2.74 10.02 11.75
CA LEU A 255 -3.10 9.34 13.00
C LEU A 255 -4.29 10.00 13.69
N VAL A 256 -4.31 11.34 13.78
CA VAL A 256 -5.42 12.08 14.38
C VAL A 256 -6.71 11.82 13.61
N LEU A 257 -6.67 11.85 12.29
CA LEU A 257 -7.83 11.54 11.44
C LEU A 257 -8.29 10.08 11.65
N ALA A 258 -7.37 9.11 11.65
CA ALA A 258 -7.70 7.71 11.85
C ALA A 258 -8.30 7.45 13.26
N CYS A 259 -7.70 8.01 14.31
CA CYS A 259 -8.23 7.92 15.66
C CYS A 259 -9.62 8.56 15.76
N THR A 260 -9.79 9.73 15.16
CA THR A 260 -11.09 10.43 15.12
C THR A 260 -12.14 9.60 14.40
N GLN A 261 -11.76 8.99 13.27
CA GLN A 261 -12.65 8.14 12.47
C GLN A 261 -13.13 6.92 13.27
N VAL A 262 -12.22 6.28 14.01
CA VAL A 262 -12.54 5.06 14.76
C VAL A 262 -13.30 5.38 16.06
N THR A 263 -13.05 6.51 16.71
CA THR A 263 -13.62 6.82 18.04
C THR A 263 -14.97 7.52 17.98
N ARG A 264 -15.22 8.37 16.97
CA ARG A 264 -16.46 9.15 16.90
C ARG A 264 -17.68 8.28 16.59
N VAL A 265 -18.71 8.39 17.39
CA VAL A 265 -20.00 7.70 17.20
C VAL A 265 -20.69 8.15 15.91
N THR A 266 -20.55 9.41 15.51
CA THR A 266 -21.10 9.97 14.28
C THR A 266 -20.57 9.30 13.00
N ASN A 267 -19.44 8.62 13.08
CA ASN A 267 -18.84 7.89 11.94
C ASN A 267 -19.30 6.42 11.89
N ARG A 268 -20.22 6.02 12.76
CA ARG A 268 -20.78 4.67 12.74
C ARG A 268 -21.73 4.51 11.55
N ALA A 269 -21.63 3.36 10.91
CA ALA A 269 -22.51 3.01 9.80
C ALA A 269 -23.97 2.96 10.23
N THR A 270 -24.82 3.65 9.49
CA THR A 270 -26.27 3.61 9.61
C THR A 270 -26.85 2.39 8.87
N GLN A 271 -28.15 2.09 9.10
CA GLN A 271 -28.83 1.04 8.32
C GLN A 271 -28.79 1.34 6.82
N ALA A 272 -28.91 2.61 6.43
CA ALA A 272 -28.85 3.01 5.02
C ALA A 272 -27.48 2.72 4.39
N ASP A 273 -26.37 2.92 5.14
CA ASP A 273 -25.01 2.58 4.69
C ASP A 273 -24.85 1.08 4.49
N PHE A 274 -25.39 0.26 5.40
CA PHE A 274 -25.40 -1.19 5.24
C PHE A 274 -26.18 -1.63 4.01
N ASP A 275 -27.38 -1.09 3.81
CA ASP A 275 -28.22 -1.42 2.68
C ASP A 275 -27.55 -1.03 1.35
N ALA A 276 -26.86 0.09 1.33
CA ALA A 276 -26.06 0.53 0.18
C ALA A 276 -24.86 -0.40 -0.06
N HIS A 277 -24.14 -0.76 1.00
CA HIS A 277 -23.01 -1.71 0.90
C HIS A 277 -23.49 -3.08 0.39
N CYS A 278 -24.60 -3.62 0.92
CA CYS A 278 -25.14 -4.91 0.51
C CYS A 278 -25.64 -4.91 -0.93
N ARG A 279 -26.19 -3.78 -1.42
CA ARG A 279 -26.55 -3.64 -2.85
C ARG A 279 -25.32 -3.67 -3.75
N ASP A 280 -24.26 -2.98 -3.33
CA ASP A 280 -23.03 -2.90 -4.11
C ASP A 280 -22.17 -4.17 -4.04
N PHE A 281 -22.17 -4.85 -2.89
CA PHE A 281 -21.36 -6.02 -2.57
C PHE A 281 -22.20 -7.13 -1.89
N PRO A 282 -23.14 -7.78 -2.61
CA PRO A 282 -24.05 -8.75 -2.02
C PRO A 282 -23.35 -9.97 -1.42
N ASP A 283 -22.14 -10.28 -1.91
CA ASP A 283 -21.32 -11.39 -1.43
C ASP A 283 -20.36 -11.01 -0.30
N SER A 284 -20.39 -9.76 0.13
CA SER A 284 -19.54 -9.32 1.24
C SER A 284 -19.95 -10.04 2.53
N PRO A 285 -18.99 -10.36 3.42
CA PRO A 285 -19.32 -10.92 4.74
C PRO A 285 -20.25 -10.05 5.57
N LEU A 286 -20.20 -8.72 5.43
CA LEU A 286 -21.14 -7.80 6.05
C LEU A 286 -22.57 -7.99 5.50
N GLY A 287 -22.72 -8.19 4.19
CA GLY A 287 -24.01 -8.43 3.56
C GLY A 287 -24.64 -9.79 3.91
N ARG A 288 -23.82 -10.77 4.27
CA ARG A 288 -24.29 -12.12 4.67
C ARG A 288 -24.60 -12.24 6.16
N CYS A 289 -23.96 -11.45 6.99
CA CYS A 289 -24.33 -11.32 8.38
C CYS A 289 -25.63 -10.51 8.45
N LYS A 290 -26.73 -11.16 8.84
CA LYS A 290 -27.96 -10.49 9.29
C LYS A 290 -27.73 -9.68 10.59
N CYS A 291 -26.52 -9.18 10.79
CA CYS A 291 -26.16 -8.30 11.89
C CYS A 291 -26.77 -6.93 11.60
N ARG A 292 -28.08 -6.81 11.90
CA ARG A 292 -28.67 -5.47 12.05
C ARG A 292 -27.82 -4.73 13.09
N PRO A 293 -27.41 -3.50 12.85
CA PRO A 293 -26.87 -2.69 13.89
C PRO A 293 -27.91 -2.65 15.01
N THR A 294 -27.55 -3.13 16.19
CA THR A 294 -28.32 -2.81 17.39
C THR A 294 -28.28 -1.29 17.51
N PRO A 295 -29.42 -0.60 17.60
CA PRO A 295 -29.41 0.84 17.82
C PRO A 295 -28.55 1.14 19.04
N PRO A 296 -27.80 2.26 19.06
CA PRO A 296 -27.08 2.67 20.23
C PRO A 296 -28.08 2.91 21.36
N ASN A 297 -27.93 2.20 22.49
CA ASN A 297 -28.58 2.56 23.74
C ASN A 297 -27.95 3.84 24.28
#